data_b37634c1cd555283b94c47774b62a356
#
_entry.id   b37634c1cd555283b94c47774b62a356
#
_cell.length_a   1.000
_cell.length_b   1.000
_cell.length_c   1.000
_cell.angle_alpha   90.00
_cell.angle_beta   90.00
_cell.angle_gamma   90.00
#
_symmetry.space_group_name_H-M   'P 1'
#
loop_
_entity.id
_entity.type
_entity.pdbx_description
1 polymer ?
#
loop_
_entity_poly.entity_id
_entity_poly.type
_entity_poly.pdbx_seq_one_letter_code
_entity_poly.pdbx_strand_id
1 'polypeptide(L)'
;MKAIFLSNNKIFDYEVIIVGAGIAGISAAKILDNNNISNIVIEANNRVGGRAKKAPESFGHWFDLGCSYLHEGEINPFRAVAKSLNVPIDHQNGDIFSIEKTKYLFXEKPFLLXKKKKVKKSYXNFLVKLNFYKENVEDNRLSTCLNINDPNYPILFDYLTGLNGIEANXVSARDFASXNEGKDLIXESGLANMIDKWATGINVILNNQVKQINWGRKQIEIYTKSKKYVCXSVLLTVSNGILANEDIAFIPKLPDYKIQAIHNLPMGILNKIGVLFEEGTFKDXQLGWYVVTPDKYHNNISEIFSFEIRKKEKEHMIFFFGGKKGSDIENYPKKYYKKIIEFIKKQFGNNIEKKIIKLIHSSWGKDPYSKGAYSYALPGHNFERDLLKKPLEXKVXFAGEATXNXTXGTCHGAYISGNXAAXKIIXDLKN
;
A
#
# COMPACT_ATOMS: atom_id res chain seq x y z
N MET A 1 -19.61 26.86 12.84
CA MET A 1 -20.20 27.94 12.01
C MET A 1 -20.24 27.44 10.56
N LYS A 2 -21.44 27.30 9.97
CA LYS A 2 -21.56 26.87 8.56
C LYS A 2 -21.24 28.06 7.67
N ALA A 3 -20.10 28.04 6.99
CA ALA A 3 -19.82 29.01 5.96
C ALA A 3 -20.67 28.66 4.73
N ILE A 4 -21.68 29.46 4.47
CA ILE A 4 -22.50 29.34 3.28
C ILE A 4 -21.86 30.24 2.23
N PHE A 5 -21.22 29.65 1.22
CA PHE A 5 -20.66 30.39 0.10
C PHE A 5 -21.71 30.53 -1.00
N LEU A 6 -22.03 31.73 -1.35
CA LEU A 6 -22.91 32.07 -2.49
C LEU A 6 -22.03 32.39 -3.69
N SER A 7 -22.03 31.52 -4.68
CA SER A 7 -21.45 31.78 -5.98
C SER A 7 -22.57 31.66 -7.04
N ASN A 8 -22.91 32.75 -7.70
CA ASN A 8 -23.91 32.80 -8.78
C ASN A 8 -25.25 32.18 -8.40
N ASN A 9 -25.82 32.52 -7.25
CA ASN A 9 -27.13 32.06 -6.76
C ASN A 9 -27.19 30.52 -6.52
N LYS A 10 -26.04 29.84 -6.28
CA LYS A 10 -26.02 28.44 -5.95
C LYS A 10 -25.50 28.21 -4.54
N ILE A 11 -26.21 27.40 -3.80
CA ILE A 11 -25.82 27.04 -2.43
C ILE A 11 -25.11 25.70 -2.49
N PHE A 12 -23.80 25.72 -2.16
CA PHE A 12 -23.02 24.49 -1.95
C PHE A 12 -22.72 24.40 -0.46
N ASP A 13 -22.65 23.15 0.03
CA ASP A 13 -22.12 22.93 1.39
C ASP A 13 -20.59 23.19 1.38
N TYR A 14 -19.91 22.75 0.32
CA TYR A 14 -18.46 22.91 0.10
C TYR A 14 -18.18 23.04 -1.39
N GLU A 15 -17.10 23.73 -1.74
CA GLU A 15 -16.62 23.76 -3.13
C GLU A 15 -16.16 22.39 -3.56
N VAL A 16 -15.44 21.68 -2.67
CA VAL A 16 -14.90 20.34 -2.95
C VAL A 16 -15.25 19.38 -1.80
N ILE A 17 -15.75 18.22 -2.17
CA ILE A 17 -15.88 17.11 -1.21
C ILE A 17 -14.88 16.02 -1.62
N ILE A 18 -14.07 15.58 -0.65
CA ILE A 18 -13.10 14.51 -0.83
C ILE A 18 -13.68 13.25 -0.18
N VAL A 19 -13.74 12.16 -0.92
CA VAL A 19 -14.25 10.88 -0.42
C VAL A 19 -13.06 9.97 -0.09
N GLY A 20 -12.80 9.79 1.21
CA GLY A 20 -11.71 8.99 1.73
C GLY A 20 -10.61 9.83 2.37
N ALA A 21 -10.28 9.52 3.64
CA ALA A 21 -9.22 10.18 4.41
C ALA A 21 -7.93 9.33 4.43
N GLY A 22 -7.62 8.65 3.33
CA GLY A 22 -6.32 8.05 3.10
C GLY A 22 -5.30 9.13 2.71
N ILE A 23 -4.08 8.72 2.45
CA ILE A 23 -2.97 9.66 2.13
C ILE A 23 -3.33 10.61 0.98
N ALA A 24 -3.97 10.11 -0.09
CA ALA A 24 -4.36 10.95 -1.22
C ALA A 24 -5.38 12.02 -0.81
N GLY A 25 -6.36 11.63 -0.01
CA GLY A 25 -7.38 12.59 0.47
C GLY A 25 -6.82 13.63 1.42
N ILE A 26 -5.96 13.21 2.37
CA ILE A 26 -5.26 14.12 3.29
C ILE A 26 -4.41 15.13 2.51
N SER A 27 -3.64 14.62 1.55
CA SER A 27 -2.76 15.42 0.69
C SER A 27 -3.56 16.48 -0.08
N ALA A 28 -4.66 16.05 -0.70
CA ALA A 28 -5.54 16.97 -1.45
C ALA A 28 -6.18 18.02 -0.53
N ALA A 29 -6.69 17.60 0.63
CA ALA A 29 -7.33 18.53 1.59
C ALA A 29 -6.37 19.65 1.99
N LYS A 30 -5.11 19.30 2.31
CA LYS A 30 -4.10 20.29 2.70
C LYS A 30 -3.79 21.27 1.56
N ILE A 31 -3.72 20.79 0.32
CA ILE A 31 -3.49 21.67 -0.85
C ILE A 31 -4.70 22.62 -1.04
N LEU A 32 -5.91 22.11 -0.92
CA LEU A 32 -7.13 22.93 -1.06
C LEU A 32 -7.21 23.98 0.06
N ASP A 33 -6.94 23.59 1.31
CA ASP A 33 -6.90 24.52 2.45
C ASP A 33 -5.89 25.64 2.23
N ASN A 34 -4.69 25.30 1.78
CA ASN A 34 -3.61 26.28 1.51
C ASN A 34 -3.99 27.25 0.38
N ASN A 35 -4.97 26.91 -0.44
CA ASN A 35 -5.47 27.76 -1.52
C ASN A 35 -6.84 28.37 -1.20
N ASN A 36 -7.28 28.28 0.04
CA ASN A 36 -8.55 28.84 0.53
C ASN A 36 -9.78 28.29 -0.22
N ILE A 37 -9.72 27.04 -0.66
CA ILE A 37 -10.86 26.34 -1.28
C ILE A 37 -11.63 25.60 -0.18
N SER A 38 -12.91 25.94 -0.04
CA SER A 38 -13.78 25.30 0.95
C SER A 38 -13.91 23.79 0.67
N ASN A 39 -13.45 22.96 1.61
CA ASN A 39 -13.47 21.51 1.39
C ASN A 39 -13.76 20.73 2.67
N ILE A 40 -14.18 19.50 2.50
CA ILE A 40 -14.38 18.53 3.58
C ILE A 40 -14.01 17.14 3.09
N VAL A 41 -13.43 16.34 3.98
CA VAL A 41 -13.13 14.93 3.74
C VAL A 41 -14.23 14.10 4.43
N ILE A 42 -14.86 13.19 3.68
CA ILE A 42 -15.84 12.25 4.24
C ILE A 42 -15.19 10.87 4.27
N GLU A 43 -15.05 10.30 5.47
CA GLU A 43 -14.34 9.03 5.70
C GLU A 43 -15.30 8.00 6.31
N ALA A 44 -15.30 6.82 5.71
CA ALA A 44 -16.15 5.70 6.16
C ALA A 44 -15.68 5.12 7.51
N ASN A 45 -14.38 5.11 7.75
CA ASN A 45 -13.77 4.53 8.95
C ASN A 45 -13.82 5.50 10.13
N ASN A 46 -13.48 4.99 11.32
CA ASN A 46 -13.38 5.80 12.55
C ASN A 46 -12.00 6.47 12.70
N ARG A 47 -11.15 6.42 11.66
CA ARG A 47 -9.79 6.97 11.67
C ARG A 47 -9.38 7.47 10.29
N VAL A 48 -8.39 8.33 10.26
CA VAL A 48 -7.71 8.77 9.02
C VAL A 48 -6.58 7.81 8.67
N GLY A 49 -5.92 8.02 7.53
CA GLY A 49 -4.73 7.30 7.10
C GLY A 49 -4.99 6.17 6.10
N GLY A 50 -6.20 5.63 6.05
CA GLY A 50 -6.53 4.53 5.14
C GLY A 50 -5.63 3.32 5.35
N ARG A 51 -4.83 2.97 4.33
CA ARG A 51 -3.89 1.83 4.39
C ARG A 51 -2.58 2.15 5.15
N ALA A 52 -2.40 3.36 5.63
CA ALA A 52 -1.44 3.70 6.69
C ALA A 52 -2.14 3.45 8.03
N LYS A 53 -1.99 2.25 8.56
CA LYS A 53 -2.73 1.77 9.75
C LYS A 53 -1.75 1.16 10.74
N LYS A 54 -1.80 1.67 11.97
CA LYS A 54 -0.97 1.12 13.05
C LYS A 54 -1.74 0.05 13.83
N ALA A 55 -1.00 -0.78 14.53
CA ALA A 55 -1.56 -1.73 15.50
C ALA A 55 -2.27 -0.97 16.63
N PRO A 56 -3.29 -1.56 17.26
CA PRO A 56 -3.93 -0.94 18.42
C PRO A 56 -2.95 -0.83 19.60
N GLU A 57 -3.18 0.12 20.50
CA GLU A 57 -2.34 0.34 21.68
C GLU A 57 -2.16 -0.92 22.53
N SER A 58 -3.19 -1.77 22.55
CA SER A 58 -3.14 -3.06 23.25
C SER A 58 -2.05 -4.02 22.75
N PHE A 59 -1.47 -3.76 21.54
CA PHE A 59 -0.32 -4.53 21.06
C PHE A 59 0.95 -4.21 21.88
N GLY A 60 1.04 -2.99 22.42
CA GLY A 60 2.13 -2.61 23.33
C GLY A 60 3.34 -1.99 22.65
N HIS A 61 3.27 -1.78 21.35
CA HIS A 61 4.36 -1.17 20.58
C HIS A 61 3.79 -0.62 19.28
N TRP A 62 4.41 0.43 18.73
CA TRP A 62 4.05 0.87 17.37
C TRP A 62 4.37 -0.25 16.37
N PHE A 63 3.47 -0.49 15.49
CA PHE A 63 3.62 -1.52 14.45
C PHE A 63 2.74 -1.13 13.27
N ASP A 64 3.34 -0.98 12.11
CA ASP A 64 2.60 -0.64 10.89
C ASP A 64 1.95 -1.89 10.31
N LEU A 65 0.64 -2.01 10.47
CA LEU A 65 -0.15 -3.09 9.86
C LEU A 65 -0.27 -2.89 8.34
N GLY A 66 -0.15 -1.65 7.86
CA GLY A 66 -0.16 -1.30 6.44
C GLY A 66 1.23 -0.89 5.95
N CYS A 67 1.31 0.21 5.23
CA CYS A 67 2.57 0.72 4.69
C CYS A 67 3.56 1.04 5.81
N SER A 68 4.84 0.72 5.58
CA SER A 68 5.91 0.85 6.58
C SER A 68 7.14 1.58 6.06
N TYR A 69 7.28 1.68 4.75
CA TYR A 69 8.52 2.11 4.11
C TYR A 69 8.31 3.37 3.28
N LEU A 70 9.32 4.23 3.30
CA LEU A 70 9.43 5.34 2.36
C LEU A 70 10.22 4.83 1.14
N HIS A 71 9.51 4.31 0.15
CA HIS A 71 10.12 3.88 -1.12
C HIS A 71 10.68 5.10 -1.83
N GLU A 72 11.71 4.92 -2.66
CA GLU A 72 12.45 6.04 -3.28
C GLU A 72 12.91 7.05 -2.22
N GLY A 73 13.44 6.54 -1.11
CA GLY A 73 13.70 7.31 0.11
C GLY A 73 14.49 8.60 -0.08
N GLU A 74 15.33 8.69 -1.10
CA GLU A 74 16.13 9.90 -1.35
C GLU A 74 15.28 11.07 -1.86
N ILE A 75 14.20 10.78 -2.60
CA ILE A 75 13.33 11.80 -3.22
C ILE A 75 11.88 11.75 -2.68
N ASN A 76 11.61 10.85 -1.74
CA ASN A 76 10.26 10.65 -1.20
C ASN A 76 9.74 11.92 -0.53
N PRO A 77 8.57 12.44 -0.92
CA PRO A 77 8.03 13.69 -0.34
C PRO A 77 7.78 13.63 1.16
N PHE A 78 7.60 12.44 1.71
CA PHE A 78 7.41 12.27 3.16
C PHE A 78 8.67 12.62 3.98
N ARG A 79 9.84 12.78 3.36
CA ARG A 79 11.02 13.32 4.05
C ARG A 79 10.76 14.75 4.56
N ALA A 80 10.12 15.58 3.71
CA ALA A 80 9.76 16.94 4.12
C ALA A 80 8.71 16.93 5.25
N VAL A 81 7.74 16.02 5.14
CA VAL A 81 6.71 15.84 6.19
C VAL A 81 7.38 15.40 7.50
N ALA A 82 8.25 14.39 7.46
CA ALA A 82 8.97 13.91 8.64
C ALA A 82 9.78 15.03 9.30
N LYS A 83 10.49 15.82 8.48
CA LYS A 83 11.28 16.96 8.95
C LYS A 83 10.37 17.99 9.66
N SER A 84 9.24 18.35 9.07
CA SER A 84 8.31 19.34 9.63
C SER A 84 7.66 18.88 10.94
N LEU A 85 7.57 17.56 11.14
CA LEU A 85 6.97 16.95 12.32
C LEU A 85 8.01 16.47 13.35
N ASN A 86 9.30 16.70 13.06
CA ASN A 86 10.43 16.24 13.89
C ASN A 86 10.40 14.71 14.09
N VAL A 87 10.05 13.96 13.03
CA VAL A 87 10.06 12.49 13.05
C VAL A 87 11.39 12.01 12.45
N PRO A 88 12.23 11.31 13.23
CA PRO A 88 13.50 10.81 12.70
C PRO A 88 13.31 9.74 11.63
N ILE A 89 14.17 9.77 10.62
CA ILE A 89 14.23 8.75 9.58
C ILE A 89 15.49 7.92 9.79
N ASP A 90 15.34 6.61 9.77
CA ASP A 90 16.46 5.68 9.86
C ASP A 90 17.06 5.48 8.45
N HIS A 91 18.25 6.05 8.27
CA HIS A 91 19.02 5.95 7.02
C HIS A 91 19.94 4.73 6.99
N GLN A 92 20.23 4.10 8.14
CA GLN A 92 21.18 2.98 8.23
C GLN A 92 20.54 1.64 7.88
N ASN A 93 19.30 1.48 8.28
CA ASN A 93 18.54 0.25 8.02
C ASN A 93 17.66 0.35 6.76
N GLY A 94 17.82 1.42 5.99
CA GLY A 94 17.22 1.54 4.67
C GLY A 94 17.80 0.52 3.70
N ASP A 95 17.14 0.33 2.57
CA ASP A 95 17.54 -0.63 1.54
C ASP A 95 17.48 -2.09 2.04
N ILE A 96 16.47 -2.37 2.83
CA ILE A 96 16.25 -3.71 3.42
C ILE A 96 15.98 -4.79 2.36
N PHE A 97 15.48 -4.40 1.19
CA PHE A 97 15.23 -5.33 0.08
C PHE A 97 16.46 -5.57 -0.79
N SER A 98 17.61 -5.00 -0.40
CA SER A 98 18.88 -5.27 -1.09
C SER A 98 19.25 -6.75 -0.98
N ILE A 99 19.50 -7.40 -2.10
CA ILE A 99 19.96 -8.80 -2.13
C ILE A 99 21.25 -8.95 -1.31
N GLU A 100 22.08 -7.90 -1.27
CA GLU A 100 23.34 -7.90 -0.54
C GLU A 100 23.14 -7.92 0.97
N LYS A 101 22.15 -7.19 1.48
CA LYS A 101 21.85 -7.14 2.91
C LYS A 101 20.93 -8.28 3.37
N THR A 102 20.17 -8.88 2.45
CA THR A 102 19.23 -9.97 2.75
C THR A 102 19.99 -11.19 3.29
N LYS A 103 19.50 -11.75 4.37
CA LYS A 103 19.98 -12.99 4.97
C LYS A 103 19.10 -14.13 4.47
N TYR A 104 19.70 -15.10 3.80
CA TYR A 104 18.97 -16.25 3.26
C TYR A 104 19.15 -17.43 4.20
N LEU A 105 18.05 -18.11 4.57
CA LEU A 105 18.04 -19.33 5.38
C LEU A 105 17.53 -20.49 4.51
N PHE A 106 18.31 -21.55 4.46
CA PHE A 106 17.97 -22.78 3.77
C PHE A 106 17.62 -23.82 4.85
N UNK A 107 16.47 -24.00 4.86
CA UNK A 107 15.98 -24.69 5.82
C UNK A 107 16.29 -24.13 7.10
N GLU A 108 16.70 -23.66 7.48
CA GLU A 108 17.03 -23.10 8.77
C GLU A 108 18.52 -22.79 8.94
N LYS A 109 19.32 -23.12 7.97
CA LYS A 109 20.75 -22.82 7.99
C LYS A 109 21.08 -21.66 7.08
N PRO A 110 22.03 -20.78 7.44
CA PRO A 110 22.43 -19.69 6.55
C PRO A 110 22.90 -20.18 5.18
N PHE A 111 22.55 -19.45 4.12
CA PHE A 111 23.04 -19.73 2.76
C PHE A 111 24.57 -19.58 2.72
N LEU A 112 25.21 -20.52 2.07
CA LEU A 112 26.60 -20.36 1.66
C LEU A 112 26.69 -19.17 0.68
N LEU A 113 27.80 -18.46 0.75
CA LEU A 113 28.06 -17.30 -0.12
C LEU A 113 27.86 -17.63 -1.62
N UNK A 114 27.92 -18.56 -1.93
CA UNK A 114 27.76 -19.06 -3.16
C UNK A 114 26.41 -19.06 -3.70
N LYS A 115 25.67 -19.59 -2.83
CA LYS A 115 24.23 -19.58 -3.17
C LYS A 115 23.69 -18.16 -3.27
N LYS A 116 24.10 -17.28 -2.38
CA LYS A 116 23.70 -15.87 -2.41
C LYS A 116 24.08 -15.21 -3.74
N LYS A 117 25.29 -15.48 -4.24
CA LYS A 117 25.76 -14.98 -5.55
C LYS A 117 24.87 -15.50 -6.69
N LYS A 118 24.40 -16.76 -6.59
CA LYS A 118 23.51 -17.34 -7.60
C LYS A 118 22.13 -16.64 -7.61
N VAL A 119 21.56 -16.36 -6.43
CA VAL A 119 20.28 -15.60 -6.34
C VAL A 119 20.46 -14.23 -6.97
N LYS A 120 21.59 -13.55 -6.69
CA LYS A 120 21.90 -12.24 -7.29
C LYS A 120 21.99 -12.33 -8.82
N LYS A 121 22.61 -13.38 -9.36
CA LYS A 121 22.70 -13.61 -10.81
C LYS A 121 21.31 -13.83 -11.41
N SER A 122 20.47 -14.64 -10.75
CA SER A 122 19.11 -14.91 -11.20
C SER A 122 18.29 -13.60 -11.24
N TYR A 123 18.47 -12.78 -10.27
CA TYR A 123 17.80 -11.48 -10.22
C TYR A 123 18.28 -10.52 -11.33
N UNK A 124 19.36 -10.52 -11.58
CA UNK A 124 19.86 -9.83 -12.57
C UNK A 124 19.36 -10.24 -13.87
N ASN A 125 19.32 -11.48 -14.15
CA ASN A 125 18.73 -12.02 -15.38
C ASN A 125 17.24 -11.63 -15.53
N PHE A 126 16.53 -11.68 -14.44
CA PHE A 126 15.13 -11.21 -14.37
C PHE A 126 15.04 -9.73 -14.79
N LEU A 127 15.90 -8.86 -14.23
CA LEU A 127 15.87 -7.42 -14.54
C LEU A 127 16.18 -7.14 -16.03
N VAL A 128 17.10 -7.89 -16.63
CA VAL A 128 17.40 -7.76 -18.07
C VAL A 128 16.15 -8.02 -18.89
N LYS A 129 15.42 -9.10 -18.60
CA LYS A 129 14.17 -9.43 -19.29
C LYS A 129 13.08 -8.39 -19.01
N LEU A 130 12.96 -7.94 -17.76
CA LEU A 130 11.96 -6.95 -17.36
C LEU A 130 12.14 -5.62 -18.13
N ASN A 131 13.39 -5.22 -18.35
CA ASN A 131 13.71 -3.96 -19.03
C ASN A 131 13.18 -3.91 -20.47
N PHE A 132 13.01 -5.06 -21.14
CA PHE A 132 12.37 -5.10 -22.48
C PHE A 132 10.95 -4.53 -22.44
N TYR A 133 10.27 -4.65 -21.30
CA TYR A 133 8.87 -4.18 -21.17
C TYR A 133 8.75 -2.68 -20.87
N LYS A 134 9.87 -2.00 -20.56
CA LYS A 134 9.85 -0.53 -20.38
C LYS A 134 9.63 0.21 -21.70
N GLU A 135 10.05 -0.39 -22.81
CA GLU A 135 9.94 0.18 -24.16
C GLU A 135 8.82 -0.50 -24.97
N ASN A 136 8.53 -0.04 -26.16
CA ASN A 136 7.38 -0.36 -27.02
C ASN A 136 7.24 -1.85 -27.40
N VAL A 137 7.17 -2.73 -26.41
CA VAL A 137 6.98 -4.16 -26.59
C VAL A 137 5.56 -4.53 -26.12
N GLU A 138 4.93 -5.49 -26.75
CA GLU A 138 3.64 -6.00 -26.32
C GLU A 138 3.73 -6.53 -24.88
N ASP A 139 2.81 -6.12 -24.02
CA ASP A 139 2.81 -6.51 -22.61
C ASP A 139 2.57 -8.02 -22.44
N ASN A 140 3.03 -8.55 -21.32
CA ASN A 140 2.89 -9.97 -20.96
C ASN A 140 2.81 -10.12 -19.43
N ARG A 141 2.70 -11.34 -18.98
CA ARG A 141 2.71 -11.68 -17.56
C ARG A 141 4.12 -11.45 -16.98
N LEU A 142 4.20 -10.87 -15.81
CA LEU A 142 5.48 -10.65 -15.11
C LEU A 142 6.27 -11.96 -14.96
N SER A 143 5.60 -13.08 -14.74
CA SER A 143 6.25 -14.39 -14.62
C SER A 143 7.05 -14.80 -15.85
N THR A 144 6.75 -14.24 -17.05
CA THR A 144 7.55 -14.55 -18.27
C THR A 144 8.98 -14.00 -18.19
N CYS A 145 9.22 -13.03 -17.31
CA CYS A 145 10.56 -12.51 -17.04
C CYS A 145 11.41 -13.46 -16.21
N LEU A 146 10.80 -14.47 -15.58
CA LEU A 146 11.50 -15.48 -14.77
C LEU A 146 11.84 -16.70 -15.63
N ASN A 147 12.94 -17.38 -15.28
CA ASN A 147 13.30 -18.64 -15.87
C ASN A 147 12.82 -19.77 -14.94
N ILE A 148 11.82 -20.51 -15.37
CA ILE A 148 11.22 -21.59 -14.57
C ILE A 148 12.23 -22.73 -14.27
N ASN A 149 13.28 -22.86 -15.09
CA ASN A 149 14.33 -23.86 -14.88
C ASN A 149 15.47 -23.35 -13.96
N ASP A 150 15.41 -22.09 -13.52
CA ASP A 150 16.38 -21.55 -12.58
C ASP A 150 16.11 -22.12 -11.18
N PRO A 151 17.09 -22.73 -10.50
CA PRO A 151 16.89 -23.22 -9.14
C PRO A 151 16.40 -22.14 -8.15
N ASN A 152 16.61 -20.85 -8.44
CA ASN A 152 16.16 -19.74 -7.60
C ASN A 152 14.79 -19.18 -8.03
N TYR A 153 14.14 -19.78 -9.05
CA TYR A 153 12.81 -19.37 -9.50
C TYR A 153 11.81 -19.23 -8.34
N PRO A 154 11.71 -20.20 -7.41
CA PRO A 154 10.72 -20.05 -6.33
C PRO A 154 10.97 -18.84 -5.43
N ILE A 155 12.24 -18.50 -5.17
CA ILE A 155 12.61 -17.32 -4.36
C ILE A 155 12.15 -16.03 -5.07
N LEU A 156 12.47 -15.92 -6.37
CA LEU A 156 12.10 -14.71 -7.14
C LEU A 156 10.59 -14.62 -7.33
N PHE A 157 9.91 -15.73 -7.56
CA PHE A 157 8.46 -15.78 -7.71
C PHE A 157 7.77 -15.31 -6.42
N ASP A 158 8.21 -15.81 -5.25
CA ASP A 158 7.67 -15.40 -3.95
C ASP A 158 7.95 -13.92 -3.68
N TYR A 159 9.16 -13.44 -3.99
CA TYR A 159 9.53 -12.03 -3.86
C TYR A 159 8.59 -11.14 -4.67
N LEU A 160 8.35 -11.47 -5.95
CA LEU A 160 7.44 -10.71 -6.82
C LEU A 160 5.99 -10.79 -6.33
N THR A 161 5.59 -11.95 -5.80
CA THR A 161 4.26 -12.12 -5.19
C THR A 161 4.09 -11.19 -4.00
N GLY A 162 5.11 -11.06 -3.16
CA GLY A 162 5.11 -10.12 -2.03
C GLY A 162 4.96 -8.67 -2.48
N LEU A 163 5.73 -8.29 -3.50
CA LEU A 163 5.71 -6.91 -4.01
C LEU A 163 4.36 -6.53 -4.64
N ASN A 164 3.70 -7.47 -5.30
CA ASN A 164 2.45 -7.20 -6.03
C ASN A 164 1.19 -7.59 -5.26
N GLY A 165 1.34 -8.36 -4.18
CA GLY A 165 0.20 -8.88 -3.42
C GLY A 165 -0.59 -9.95 -4.17
N ILE A 166 -0.04 -10.45 -5.26
CA ILE A 166 -0.65 -11.48 -6.11
C ILE A 166 0.48 -12.22 -6.84
N GLU A 167 0.24 -13.44 -7.23
CA GLU A 167 1.21 -14.26 -7.95
C GLU A 167 1.65 -13.58 -9.27
N ALA A 168 2.93 -13.66 -9.59
CA ALA A 168 3.57 -12.96 -10.71
C ALA A 168 2.93 -13.25 -12.09
N ASN A 169 2.22 -14.35 -12.21
CA ASN A 169 1.49 -14.67 -13.43
C ASN A 169 0.16 -13.90 -13.62
N UNK A 170 -0.15 -13.09 -12.69
CA UNK A 170 -1.19 -12.32 -12.72
C UNK A 170 -0.94 -11.00 -12.96
N VAL A 171 0.18 -10.56 -13.07
CA VAL A 171 0.60 -9.15 -13.09
C VAL A 171 1.15 -8.77 -14.45
N SER A 172 0.85 -7.58 -14.95
CA SER A 172 1.45 -6.97 -16.13
C SER A 172 2.96 -6.76 -15.94
N ALA A 173 3.78 -7.29 -16.83
CA ALA A 173 5.23 -7.06 -16.81
C ALA A 173 5.54 -5.57 -17.02
N ARG A 174 4.82 -4.90 -17.92
CA ARG A 174 5.01 -3.48 -18.23
C ARG A 174 4.63 -2.59 -17.03
N ASP A 175 3.52 -2.88 -16.36
CA ASP A 175 3.10 -2.13 -15.16
C ASP A 175 4.18 -2.23 -14.08
N PHE A 176 4.66 -3.45 -13.82
CA PHE A 176 5.73 -3.68 -12.85
C PHE A 176 7.05 -2.99 -13.28
N ALA A 177 7.42 -3.09 -14.55
CA ALA A 177 8.64 -2.48 -15.11
C ALA A 177 8.62 -0.94 -15.03
N SER A 178 7.46 -0.35 -14.95
CA SER A 178 7.32 1.11 -14.78
C SER A 178 7.63 1.65 -13.39
N UNK A 179 7.59 0.86 -12.32
CA UNK A 179 7.81 1.23 -11.07
C UNK A 179 9.13 1.77 -10.96
N ASN A 180 9.20 2.91 -10.29
CA ASN A 180 10.47 3.54 -9.96
C ASN A 180 11.25 2.68 -8.96
N GLU A 181 12.57 2.74 -9.07
CA GLU A 181 13.48 2.05 -8.14
C GLU A 181 14.15 3.09 -7.23
N GLY A 182 14.52 2.68 -6.02
CA GLY A 182 15.20 3.55 -5.07
C GLY A 182 15.37 2.87 -3.72
N LYS A 183 16.19 3.45 -2.86
CA LYS A 183 16.37 2.94 -1.49
C LYS A 183 15.13 3.15 -0.66
N ASP A 184 14.83 2.20 0.21
CA ASP A 184 13.75 2.29 1.17
C ASP A 184 14.26 2.86 2.49
N LEU A 185 13.49 3.78 3.10
CA LEU A 185 13.77 4.34 4.43
C LEU A 185 12.63 3.99 5.37
N ILE A 186 12.90 4.07 6.65
CA ILE A 186 11.92 3.74 7.70
C ILE A 186 11.74 4.90 8.68
N UNK A 187 10.65 5.30 9.09
CA UNK A 187 10.34 6.18 9.98
C UNK A 187 10.55 5.59 11.24
N GLU A 188 11.20 6.12 12.22
CA GLU A 188 11.56 5.48 13.48
C GLU A 188 10.37 5.16 14.39
N SER A 189 9.38 5.98 14.35
CA SER A 189 8.14 5.79 15.15
C SER A 189 7.01 5.12 14.37
N GLY A 190 7.31 4.63 13.17
CA GLY A 190 6.32 4.05 12.26
C GLY A 190 5.68 5.08 11.33
N LEU A 191 5.41 4.65 10.11
CA LEU A 191 4.84 5.52 9.08
C LEU A 191 3.40 5.94 9.43
N ALA A 192 2.59 5.01 9.94
CA ALA A 192 1.20 5.32 10.28
C ALA A 192 1.10 6.39 11.38
N ASN A 193 2.00 6.36 12.38
CA ASN A 193 2.05 7.40 13.43
C ASN A 193 2.36 8.77 12.82
N MET A 194 3.29 8.82 11.89
CA MET A 194 3.62 10.08 11.20
C MET A 194 2.43 10.59 10.39
N ILE A 195 1.72 9.71 9.69
CA ILE A 195 0.53 10.06 8.90
C ILE A 195 -0.59 10.61 9.80
N ASP A 196 -0.82 10.00 10.97
CA ASP A 196 -1.81 10.50 11.95
C ASP A 196 -1.50 11.96 12.34
N LYS A 197 -0.23 12.24 12.67
CA LYS A 197 0.22 13.61 13.00
C LYS A 197 0.06 14.56 11.82
N TRP A 198 0.45 14.11 10.63
CA TRP A 198 0.38 14.92 9.41
C TRP A 198 -1.07 15.27 9.05
N ALA A 199 -2.01 14.38 9.32
CA ALA A 199 -3.43 14.59 9.02
C ALA A 199 -4.09 15.63 9.94
N THR A 200 -3.43 16.02 11.04
CA THR A 200 -4.00 17.00 12.00
C THR A 200 -4.36 18.29 11.27
N GLY A 201 -5.53 18.81 11.58
CA GLY A 201 -6.02 20.11 11.07
C GLY A 201 -6.89 20.01 9.82
N ILE A 202 -6.99 18.89 9.14
CA ILE A 202 -7.91 18.75 8.00
C ILE A 202 -9.37 18.70 8.50
N ASN A 203 -10.29 19.21 7.68
CA ASN A 203 -11.71 19.16 7.96
C ASN A 203 -12.25 17.78 7.54
N VAL A 204 -12.49 16.88 8.50
CA VAL A 204 -12.88 15.50 8.21
C VAL A 204 -14.07 15.04 9.05
N ILE A 205 -15.00 14.30 8.42
CA ILE A 205 -16.09 13.62 9.10
C ILE A 205 -15.83 12.12 9.01
N LEU A 206 -15.60 11.51 10.15
CA LEU A 206 -15.35 10.06 10.30
C LEU A 206 -16.69 9.29 10.46
N ASN A 207 -16.63 7.98 10.33
CA ASN A 207 -17.78 7.09 10.49
C ASN A 207 -18.95 7.47 9.56
N ASN A 208 -18.64 7.97 8.39
CA ASN A 208 -19.65 8.52 7.47
C ASN A 208 -19.42 8.02 6.05
N GLN A 209 -19.87 6.80 5.79
CA GLN A 209 -19.66 6.15 4.49
C GLN A 209 -20.51 6.80 3.40
N VAL A 210 -19.85 7.24 2.32
CA VAL A 210 -20.55 7.68 1.09
C VAL A 210 -21.15 6.45 0.41
N LYS A 211 -22.42 6.53 0.06
CA LYS A 211 -23.18 5.43 -0.58
C LYS A 211 -23.56 5.74 -2.03
N GLN A 212 -23.69 7.01 -2.36
CA GLN A 212 -24.11 7.39 -3.72
C GLN A 212 -23.57 8.77 -4.07
N ILE A 213 -23.18 8.94 -5.32
CA ILE A 213 -22.72 10.19 -5.91
C ILE A 213 -23.56 10.47 -7.16
N ASN A 214 -24.39 11.51 -7.11
CA ASN A 214 -25.19 11.96 -8.23
C ASN A 214 -24.44 13.13 -8.90
N TRP A 215 -23.82 12.86 -10.05
CA TRP A 215 -22.94 13.81 -10.76
C TRP A 215 -23.51 14.27 -12.11
N GLY A 216 -24.71 13.78 -12.47
CA GLY A 216 -25.37 14.12 -13.75
C GLY A 216 -25.99 15.49 -13.80
N ARG A 217 -25.97 16.25 -12.70
CA ARG A 217 -26.50 17.60 -12.61
C ARG A 217 -25.36 18.62 -12.54
N LYS A 218 -25.71 19.90 -12.63
CA LYS A 218 -24.75 20.98 -12.52
C LYS A 218 -24.00 20.94 -11.17
N GLN A 219 -24.71 20.61 -10.10
CA GLN A 219 -24.15 20.38 -8.76
C GLN A 219 -24.04 18.88 -8.51
N ILE A 220 -23.03 18.47 -7.78
CA ILE A 220 -22.86 17.07 -7.38
C ILE A 220 -23.52 16.89 -6.02
N GLU A 221 -24.35 15.86 -5.92
CA GLU A 221 -24.98 15.44 -4.67
C GLU A 221 -24.33 14.17 -4.16
N ILE A 222 -23.89 14.19 -2.91
CA ILE A 222 -23.21 13.08 -2.25
C ILE A 222 -24.09 12.60 -1.09
N TYR A 223 -24.44 11.33 -1.12
CA TYR A 223 -25.34 10.74 -0.13
C TYR A 223 -24.58 9.79 0.78
N THR A 224 -24.72 10.03 2.08
CA THR A 224 -24.27 9.11 3.13
C THR A 224 -25.51 8.53 3.82
N LYS A 225 -25.33 7.68 4.81
CA LYS A 225 -26.47 7.19 5.61
C LYS A 225 -27.20 8.30 6.36
N SER A 226 -26.45 9.32 6.76
CA SER A 226 -26.96 10.35 7.69
C SER A 226 -27.40 11.64 7.00
N LYS A 227 -26.86 11.95 5.82
CA LYS A 227 -27.01 13.29 5.24
C LYS A 227 -26.70 13.31 3.74
N LYS A 228 -27.28 14.27 3.06
CA LYS A 228 -26.92 14.67 1.70
C LYS A 228 -26.02 15.92 1.78
N TYR A 229 -24.96 15.93 0.97
CA TYR A 229 -24.06 17.08 0.78
C TYR A 229 -24.09 17.50 -0.67
N VAL A 230 -23.82 18.79 -0.92
CA VAL A 230 -23.78 19.37 -2.28
C VAL A 230 -22.43 20.07 -2.48
N CYS A 231 -21.79 19.82 -3.66
CA CYS A 231 -20.50 20.46 -3.97
C CYS A 231 -20.34 20.77 -5.46
N UNK A 232 -19.20 21.30 -5.66
CA UNK A 232 -18.85 21.62 -6.87
C UNK A 232 -18.13 20.62 -7.53
N SER A 233 -17.14 20.22 -6.91
CA SER A 233 -16.33 19.12 -7.36
C SER A 233 -16.25 18.00 -6.31
N VAL A 234 -16.11 16.73 -6.75
CA VAL A 234 -15.85 15.60 -5.85
C VAL A 234 -14.51 14.96 -6.23
N LEU A 235 -13.69 14.68 -5.23
CA LEU A 235 -12.45 13.92 -5.40
C LEU A 235 -12.59 12.56 -4.74
N LEU A 236 -12.53 11.50 -5.55
CA LEU A 236 -12.59 10.11 -5.08
C LEU A 236 -11.17 9.62 -4.80
N THR A 237 -10.91 9.26 -3.54
CA THR A 237 -9.61 8.72 -3.11
C THR A 237 -9.74 7.35 -2.44
N VAL A 238 -10.90 6.72 -2.57
CA VAL A 238 -11.16 5.37 -2.07
C VAL A 238 -10.30 4.36 -2.84
N SER A 239 -10.02 3.20 -2.24
CA SER A 239 -9.27 2.15 -2.92
C SER A 239 -10.01 1.66 -4.15
N ASN A 240 -9.27 1.13 -5.11
CA ASN A 240 -9.88 0.54 -6.31
C ASN A 240 -10.77 -0.66 -5.96
N GLY A 241 -10.51 -1.34 -4.84
CA GLY A 241 -11.37 -2.42 -4.34
C GLY A 241 -12.78 -1.94 -3.98
N ILE A 242 -12.89 -0.72 -3.44
CA ILE A 242 -14.19 -0.11 -3.11
C ILE A 242 -14.97 0.22 -4.40
N LEU A 243 -14.27 0.75 -5.41
CA LEU A 243 -14.89 1.06 -6.71
C LEU A 243 -15.33 -0.22 -7.43
N ALA A 244 -14.48 -1.25 -7.45
CA ALA A 244 -14.76 -2.53 -8.11
C ALA A 244 -15.93 -3.29 -7.45
N ASN A 245 -16.10 -3.12 -6.13
CA ASN A 245 -17.18 -3.76 -5.38
C ASN A 245 -18.50 -2.97 -5.45
N GLU A 246 -18.50 -1.84 -6.15
CA GLU A 246 -19.67 -0.96 -6.29
C GLU A 246 -20.26 -0.50 -4.94
N ASP A 247 -19.39 -0.29 -3.94
CA ASP A 247 -19.81 0.19 -2.61
C ASP A 247 -20.37 1.63 -2.66
N ILE A 248 -20.06 2.35 -3.75
CA ILE A 248 -20.58 3.70 -4.04
C ILE A 248 -21.34 3.64 -5.37
N ALA A 249 -22.64 3.96 -5.35
CA ALA A 249 -23.46 4.06 -6.55
C ALA A 249 -23.19 5.39 -7.26
N PHE A 250 -23.05 5.37 -8.58
CA PHE A 250 -22.85 6.58 -9.41
C PHE A 250 -24.09 6.81 -10.28
N ILE A 251 -24.60 8.06 -10.27
CA ILE A 251 -25.73 8.49 -11.11
C ILE A 251 -25.32 9.76 -11.85
N PRO A 252 -25.20 9.73 -13.18
CA PRO A 252 -25.27 8.55 -14.05
C PRO A 252 -24.17 7.53 -13.74
N LYS A 253 -24.34 6.34 -14.27
CA LYS A 253 -23.34 5.25 -14.17
C LYS A 253 -22.00 5.75 -14.75
N LEU A 254 -20.88 5.25 -14.18
CA LEU A 254 -19.55 5.56 -14.72
C LEU A 254 -19.44 5.10 -16.18
N PRO A 255 -18.71 5.82 -17.03
CA PRO A 255 -18.48 5.38 -18.42
C PRO A 255 -17.80 4.00 -18.47
N ASP A 256 -18.08 3.25 -19.52
CA ASP A 256 -17.58 1.87 -19.68
C ASP A 256 -16.05 1.78 -19.57
N TYR A 257 -15.32 2.74 -20.16
CA TYR A 257 -13.84 2.74 -20.09
C TYR A 257 -13.35 2.86 -18.63
N LYS A 258 -14.10 3.61 -17.79
CA LYS A 258 -13.76 3.80 -16.38
C LYS A 258 -14.02 2.51 -15.59
N ILE A 259 -15.16 1.87 -15.89
CA ILE A 259 -15.53 0.58 -15.26
C ILE A 259 -14.48 -0.49 -15.62
N GLN A 260 -14.08 -0.54 -16.91
CA GLN A 260 -13.04 -1.46 -17.35
C GLN A 260 -11.71 -1.20 -16.64
N ALA A 261 -11.30 0.07 -16.55
CA ALA A 261 -10.06 0.43 -15.84
C ALA A 261 -10.09 -0.02 -14.36
N ILE A 262 -11.24 0.16 -13.70
CA ILE A 262 -11.44 -0.28 -12.31
C ILE A 262 -11.22 -1.80 -12.21
N HIS A 263 -11.82 -2.59 -13.10
CA HIS A 263 -11.73 -4.06 -13.02
C HIS A 263 -10.39 -4.60 -13.53
N ASN A 264 -9.69 -3.89 -14.40
CA ASN A 264 -8.37 -4.30 -14.93
C ASN A 264 -7.21 -3.90 -13.99
N LEU A 265 -7.53 -3.21 -12.89
CA LEU A 265 -6.58 -2.84 -11.84
C LEU A 265 -7.03 -3.44 -10.50
N PRO A 266 -7.12 -4.78 -10.38
CA PRO A 266 -7.61 -5.38 -9.14
C PRO A 266 -6.67 -5.15 -7.97
N MET A 267 -7.15 -5.49 -6.76
CA MET A 267 -6.38 -5.33 -5.53
C MET A 267 -5.69 -6.64 -5.15
N GLY A 268 -4.38 -6.55 -4.95
CA GLY A 268 -3.61 -7.65 -4.37
C GLY A 268 -3.78 -7.70 -2.85
N ILE A 269 -3.24 -8.76 -2.25
CA ILE A 269 -3.25 -8.97 -0.81
C ILE A 269 -1.83 -9.17 -0.32
N LEU A 270 -1.38 -8.29 0.56
CA LEU A 270 -0.17 -8.49 1.36
C LEU A 270 -0.57 -8.32 2.82
N ASN A 271 -0.37 -9.36 3.60
CA ASN A 271 -0.64 -9.31 5.04
C ASN A 271 0.65 -9.54 5.82
N LYS A 272 0.66 -8.97 7.02
CA LYS A 272 1.77 -9.07 7.96
C LYS A 272 1.34 -9.84 9.20
N ILE A 273 2.29 -10.56 9.79
CA ILE A 273 2.17 -11.02 11.17
C ILE A 273 3.30 -10.36 11.95
N GLY A 274 2.94 -9.62 12.99
CA GLY A 274 3.88 -9.00 13.93
C GLY A 274 4.02 -9.87 15.18
N VAL A 275 5.25 -10.06 15.64
CA VAL A 275 5.53 -10.76 16.89
C VAL A 275 6.36 -9.82 17.76
N LEU A 276 5.83 -9.47 18.94
CA LEU A 276 6.48 -8.58 19.89
C LEU A 276 7.21 -9.42 20.93
N PHE A 277 8.44 -9.03 21.26
CA PHE A 277 9.32 -9.75 22.18
C PHE A 277 9.74 -8.88 23.36
N GLU A 278 10.16 -9.55 24.43
CA GLU A 278 10.85 -8.91 25.57
C GLU A 278 12.18 -8.32 25.12
N GLU A 279 12.58 -7.24 25.77
CA GLU A 279 13.87 -6.58 25.54
C GLU A 279 15.03 -7.56 25.77
N GLY A 280 16.07 -7.47 24.93
CA GLY A 280 17.25 -8.34 25.01
C GLY A 280 17.06 -9.72 24.41
N THR A 281 16.02 -9.92 23.61
CA THR A 281 15.78 -11.21 22.95
C THR A 281 16.77 -11.47 21.81
N PHE A 282 17.09 -10.43 21.02
CA PHE A 282 17.93 -10.57 19.81
C PHE A 282 19.26 -9.87 19.94
N LYS A 283 20.32 -10.50 19.42
CA LYS A 283 21.65 -9.88 19.24
C LYS A 283 21.64 -9.04 17.94
N ASP A 284 22.44 -8.01 17.94
CA ASP A 284 22.54 -7.12 16.77
C ASP A 284 22.85 -7.88 15.46
N UNK A 285 23.35 -8.83 15.52
CA UNK A 285 23.67 -9.64 14.50
C UNK A 285 22.58 -10.30 13.83
N GLN A 286 21.61 -10.39 14.64
CA GLN A 286 20.38 -11.06 14.16
C GLN A 286 19.38 -10.10 13.50
N LEU A 287 19.56 -8.80 13.62
CA LEU A 287 18.65 -7.79 13.06
C LEU A 287 18.70 -7.78 11.53
N GLY A 288 17.58 -7.42 10.89
CA GLY A 288 17.49 -7.22 9.44
C GLY A 288 16.54 -8.16 8.74
N TRP A 289 16.63 -8.20 7.42
CA TRP A 289 15.71 -8.89 6.53
C TRP A 289 16.17 -10.32 6.22
N TYR A 290 15.22 -11.23 6.24
CA TYR A 290 15.46 -12.67 6.01
C TYR A 290 14.52 -13.21 4.94
N VAL A 291 15.03 -14.16 4.14
CA VAL A 291 14.24 -14.99 3.24
C VAL A 291 14.49 -16.45 3.63
N VAL A 292 13.42 -17.19 3.89
CA VAL A 292 13.46 -18.60 4.28
C VAL A 292 13.04 -19.45 3.09
N THR A 293 13.81 -20.51 2.81
CA THR A 293 13.50 -21.48 1.75
C THR A 293 13.58 -22.91 2.30
N PRO A 294 12.78 -23.84 1.76
CA PRO A 294 12.84 -25.25 2.19
C PRO A 294 14.11 -25.97 1.69
N ASP A 295 14.42 -27.10 2.30
CA ASP A 295 15.61 -27.90 1.98
C ASP A 295 15.63 -28.44 0.54
N LYS A 296 14.48 -28.66 -0.05
CA LYS A 296 14.38 -29.13 -1.44
C LYS A 296 13.46 -28.22 -2.23
N TYR A 297 14.00 -27.65 -3.29
CA TYR A 297 13.28 -26.74 -4.18
C TYR A 297 12.24 -27.46 -5.06
N HIS A 298 11.57 -28.46 -4.56
CA HIS A 298 10.57 -29.15 -5.37
C HIS A 298 9.25 -28.35 -5.45
N ASN A 299 9.29 -27.26 -6.20
CA ASN A 299 8.10 -26.48 -6.62
C ASN A 299 7.13 -26.08 -5.49
N ASN A 300 7.56 -26.12 -4.23
CA ASN A 300 6.69 -25.77 -3.11
C ASN A 300 6.91 -24.31 -2.66
N ILE A 301 6.48 -23.39 -3.51
CA ILE A 301 6.55 -21.94 -3.25
C ILE A 301 5.84 -21.58 -1.94
N SER A 302 4.85 -22.37 -1.54
CA SER A 302 4.07 -22.13 -0.32
C SER A 302 4.90 -22.10 0.97
N GLU A 303 6.09 -22.73 0.96
CA GLU A 303 6.97 -22.81 2.12
C GLU A 303 8.00 -21.66 2.19
N ILE A 304 8.09 -20.84 1.14
CA ILE A 304 9.00 -19.69 1.11
C ILE A 304 8.28 -18.51 1.79
N PHE A 305 8.98 -17.76 2.62
CA PHE A 305 8.46 -16.55 3.23
C PHE A 305 9.60 -15.62 3.65
N SER A 306 9.25 -14.35 3.89
CA SER A 306 10.19 -13.32 4.32
C SER A 306 9.81 -12.80 5.69
N PHE A 307 10.82 -12.39 6.46
CA PHE A 307 10.58 -11.69 7.72
C PHE A 307 11.71 -10.70 8.00
N GLU A 308 11.43 -9.76 8.89
CA GLU A 308 12.40 -8.78 9.36
C GLU A 308 12.45 -8.82 10.89
N ILE A 309 13.66 -8.68 11.44
CA ILE A 309 13.86 -8.49 12.89
C ILE A 309 14.31 -7.05 13.11
N ARG A 310 13.56 -6.32 13.91
CA ARG A 310 13.86 -4.92 14.28
C ARG A 310 14.05 -4.77 15.79
N LYS A 311 14.91 -3.83 16.14
CA LYS A 311 15.19 -3.46 17.52
C LYS A 311 15.14 -1.93 17.60
N LYS A 312 13.99 -1.38 17.88
CA LYS A 312 13.76 0.06 18.12
C LYS A 312 12.73 0.17 19.22
N GLU A 313 13.10 0.76 20.34
CA GLU A 313 12.31 0.82 21.58
C GLU A 313 11.95 -0.58 22.09
N LYS A 314 11.36 -1.41 21.27
CA LYS A 314 11.04 -2.82 21.55
C LYS A 314 11.44 -3.70 20.39
N GLU A 315 11.73 -4.94 20.70
CA GLU A 315 12.15 -5.93 19.70
C GLU A 315 10.94 -6.62 19.08
N HIS A 316 10.92 -6.71 17.77
CA HIS A 316 9.80 -7.35 17.09
C HIS A 316 10.22 -8.00 15.78
N MET A 317 9.48 -9.01 15.37
CA MET A 317 9.56 -9.61 14.05
C MET A 317 8.34 -9.19 13.21
N ILE A 318 8.58 -9.02 11.92
CA ILE A 318 7.52 -8.73 10.94
C ILE A 318 7.61 -9.81 9.87
N PHE A 319 6.59 -10.63 9.74
CA PHE A 319 6.47 -11.65 8.68
C PHE A 319 5.57 -11.13 7.57
N PHE A 320 5.92 -11.37 6.31
CA PHE A 320 5.22 -10.84 5.13
C PHE A 320 4.68 -11.99 4.28
N PHE A 321 3.41 -11.91 3.91
CA PHE A 321 2.74 -12.95 3.13
C PHE A 321 1.86 -12.32 2.06
N GLY A 322 2.26 -12.50 0.79
CA GLY A 322 1.52 -11.99 -0.37
C GLY A 322 0.64 -13.04 -1.04
N GLY A 323 -0.27 -12.60 -1.87
CA GLY A 323 -1.11 -13.43 -2.71
C GLY A 323 -1.94 -14.44 -1.90
N LYS A 324 -1.95 -15.67 -2.36
CA LYS A 324 -2.70 -16.76 -1.70
C LYS A 324 -2.33 -16.92 -0.22
N LYS A 325 -1.04 -16.83 0.10
CA LYS A 325 -0.59 -16.93 1.51
C LYS A 325 -1.17 -15.82 2.37
N GLY A 326 -1.23 -14.59 1.82
CA GLY A 326 -1.85 -13.45 2.50
C GLY A 326 -3.34 -13.70 2.78
N SER A 327 -4.07 -14.23 1.80
CA SER A 327 -5.48 -14.60 1.96
C SER A 327 -5.67 -15.71 3.00
N ASP A 328 -4.77 -16.69 3.00
CA ASP A 328 -4.85 -17.81 3.96
C ASP A 328 -4.70 -17.32 5.41
N ILE A 329 -3.85 -16.33 5.67
CA ILE A 329 -3.71 -15.73 7.01
C ILE A 329 -5.03 -15.15 7.49
N GLU A 330 -5.75 -14.45 6.62
CA GLU A 330 -7.05 -13.86 6.97
C GLU A 330 -8.09 -14.91 7.36
N ASN A 331 -7.99 -16.08 6.72
CA ASN A 331 -8.96 -17.17 6.92
C ASN A 331 -8.54 -18.08 8.09
N TYR A 332 -7.25 -18.25 8.30
CA TYR A 332 -6.72 -19.22 9.29
C TYR A 332 -5.61 -18.61 10.15
N PRO A 333 -5.83 -17.46 10.83
CA PRO A 333 -4.76 -16.78 11.55
C PRO A 333 -4.12 -17.61 12.65
N LYS A 334 -4.88 -18.41 13.40
CA LYS A 334 -4.35 -19.28 14.48
C LYS A 334 -3.39 -20.33 13.93
N LYS A 335 -3.66 -20.88 12.75
CA LYS A 335 -2.79 -21.85 12.07
C LYS A 335 -1.43 -21.21 11.76
N TYR A 336 -1.45 -19.97 11.24
CA TYR A 336 -0.22 -19.25 10.90
C TYR A 336 0.56 -18.83 12.16
N TYR A 337 -0.12 -18.41 13.21
CA TYR A 337 0.52 -18.08 14.49
C TYR A 337 1.29 -19.30 15.01
N LYS A 338 0.66 -20.49 15.00
CA LYS A 338 1.31 -21.74 15.43
C LYS A 338 2.55 -22.03 14.60
N LYS A 339 2.44 -21.98 13.26
CA LYS A 339 3.56 -22.21 12.33
C LYS A 339 4.72 -21.25 12.60
N ILE A 340 4.42 -19.96 12.83
CA ILE A 340 5.43 -18.93 13.07
C ILE A 340 6.14 -19.19 14.41
N ILE A 341 5.39 -19.51 15.46
CA ILE A 341 5.97 -19.82 16.77
C ILE A 341 6.89 -21.05 16.66
N GLU A 342 6.45 -22.10 15.97
CA GLU A 342 7.26 -23.29 15.73
C GLU A 342 8.55 -22.96 14.95
N PHE A 343 8.46 -22.14 13.92
CA PHE A 343 9.61 -21.66 13.14
C PHE A 343 10.58 -20.88 14.04
N ILE A 344 10.06 -19.93 14.83
CA ILE A 344 10.87 -19.08 15.74
C ILE A 344 11.61 -19.98 16.75
N LYS A 345 10.94 -20.96 17.34
CA LYS A 345 11.54 -21.90 18.31
C LYS A 345 12.67 -22.70 17.64
N LYS A 346 12.42 -23.19 16.44
CA LYS A 346 13.37 -24.00 15.67
C LYS A 346 14.61 -23.19 15.28
N GLN A 347 14.41 -21.92 14.92
CA GLN A 347 15.48 -21.02 14.46
C GLN A 347 16.32 -20.45 15.63
N PHE A 348 15.67 -20.11 16.75
CA PHE A 348 16.28 -19.33 17.84
C PHE A 348 16.31 -20.08 19.17
N GLY A 349 15.84 -21.33 19.21
CA GLY A 349 15.82 -22.16 20.40
C GLY A 349 14.48 -22.11 21.16
N ASN A 350 14.15 -23.20 21.87
CA ASN A 350 12.83 -23.36 22.51
C ASN A 350 12.51 -22.30 23.55
N ASN A 351 13.52 -21.74 24.21
CA ASN A 351 13.32 -20.73 25.26
C ASN A 351 12.81 -19.41 24.74
N ILE A 352 12.93 -19.14 23.41
CA ILE A 352 12.48 -17.88 22.83
C ILE A 352 10.94 -17.70 22.94
N GLU A 353 10.20 -18.82 22.98
CA GLU A 353 8.73 -18.80 23.11
C GLU A 353 8.31 -18.05 24.37
N LYS A 354 9.06 -18.20 25.46
CA LYS A 354 8.79 -17.54 26.74
C LYS A 354 8.97 -16.02 26.66
N LYS A 355 9.71 -15.54 25.66
CA LYS A 355 9.99 -14.12 25.46
C LYS A 355 8.99 -13.44 24.52
N ILE A 356 8.07 -14.22 23.91
CA ILE A 356 7.02 -13.66 23.06
C ILE A 356 5.96 -13.00 23.93
N ILE A 357 5.74 -11.70 23.72
CA ILE A 357 4.72 -10.94 24.46
C ILE A 357 3.37 -11.04 23.76
N LYS A 358 3.34 -10.86 22.43
CA LYS A 358 2.09 -10.76 21.70
C LYS A 358 2.28 -10.99 20.19
N LEU A 359 1.23 -11.47 19.53
CA LEU A 359 1.16 -11.56 18.07
C LEU A 359 -0.01 -10.72 17.57
N ILE A 360 0.12 -10.21 16.36
CA ILE A 360 -0.93 -9.47 15.65
C ILE A 360 -0.83 -9.78 14.15
N HIS A 361 -1.93 -9.63 13.42
CA HIS A 361 -1.91 -9.75 11.96
C HIS A 361 -2.78 -8.69 11.30
N SER A 362 -2.47 -8.38 10.05
CA SER A 362 -3.34 -7.55 9.20
C SER A 362 -4.28 -8.46 8.40
N SER A 363 -5.38 -7.90 7.92
CA SER A 363 -6.40 -8.60 7.09
C SER A 363 -6.94 -7.63 6.05
N TRP A 364 -6.09 -7.29 5.08
CA TRP A 364 -6.41 -6.24 4.12
C TRP A 364 -7.50 -6.65 3.12
N GLY A 365 -7.57 -7.93 2.76
CA GLY A 365 -8.61 -8.44 1.87
C GLY A 365 -10.00 -8.38 2.51
N LYS A 366 -10.06 -8.56 3.83
CA LYS A 366 -11.32 -8.50 4.61
C LYS A 366 -11.63 -7.11 5.14
N ASP A 367 -10.71 -6.15 4.97
CA ASP A 367 -10.96 -4.78 5.45
C ASP A 367 -12.10 -4.18 4.62
N PRO A 368 -13.22 -3.78 5.25
CA PRO A 368 -14.41 -3.32 4.51
C PRO A 368 -14.20 -2.00 3.78
N TYR A 369 -13.16 -1.23 4.15
CA TYR A 369 -12.92 0.10 3.61
C TYR A 369 -11.71 0.17 2.68
N SER A 370 -11.01 -0.96 2.43
CA SER A 370 -9.94 -1.03 1.43
C SER A 370 -10.10 -2.19 0.45
N LYS A 371 -10.59 -3.35 0.91
CA LYS A 371 -10.85 -4.56 0.10
C LYS A 371 -9.59 -4.97 -0.69
N GLY A 372 -8.45 -4.95 0.00
CA GLY A 372 -7.16 -5.32 -0.55
C GLY A 372 -6.03 -4.43 -0.05
N ALA A 373 -4.80 -4.83 -0.35
CA ALA A 373 -3.59 -4.13 0.10
C ALA A 373 -3.21 -3.01 -0.87
N TYR A 374 -3.03 -3.31 -2.14
CA TYR A 374 -2.70 -2.33 -3.19
C TYR A 374 -3.01 -2.91 -4.57
N SER A 375 -3.15 -1.99 -5.55
CA SER A 375 -3.56 -2.35 -6.90
C SER A 375 -2.39 -2.92 -7.72
N TYR A 376 -2.72 -3.80 -8.66
CA TYR A 376 -1.82 -4.25 -9.72
C TYR A 376 -2.58 -4.19 -11.05
N ALA A 377 -1.87 -4.17 -12.17
CA ALA A 377 -2.53 -4.20 -13.47
C ALA A 377 -2.52 -5.64 -14.01
N LEU A 378 -3.63 -6.06 -14.60
CA LEU A 378 -3.69 -7.33 -15.33
C LEU A 378 -2.79 -7.25 -16.58
N PRO A 379 -2.21 -8.37 -17.05
CA PRO A 379 -1.41 -8.36 -18.29
C PRO A 379 -2.17 -7.74 -19.46
N GLY A 380 -1.52 -6.81 -20.16
CA GLY A 380 -2.12 -6.05 -21.26
C GLY A 380 -2.87 -4.78 -20.84
N HIS A 381 -2.92 -4.48 -19.53
CA HIS A 381 -3.76 -3.39 -19.00
C HIS A 381 -2.98 -2.33 -18.20
N ASN A 382 -1.68 -2.20 -18.43
CA ASN A 382 -0.84 -1.21 -17.74
C ASN A 382 -1.30 0.24 -17.96
N PHE A 383 -1.92 0.55 -19.12
CA PHE A 383 -2.42 1.88 -19.48
C PHE A 383 -3.68 2.29 -18.70
N GLU A 384 -4.32 1.36 -18.01
CA GLU A 384 -5.59 1.59 -17.32
C GLU A 384 -5.46 2.58 -16.14
N ARG A 385 -4.25 2.73 -15.59
CA ARG A 385 -4.00 3.71 -14.51
C ARG A 385 -4.28 5.15 -14.97
N ASP A 386 -3.93 5.47 -16.22
CA ASP A 386 -4.22 6.77 -16.82
C ASP A 386 -5.73 6.95 -17.11
N LEU A 387 -6.40 5.88 -17.51
CA LEU A 387 -7.86 5.89 -17.70
C LEU A 387 -8.58 6.05 -16.35
N LEU A 388 -8.09 5.38 -15.30
CA LEU A 388 -8.65 5.51 -13.95
C LEU A 388 -8.48 6.94 -13.43
N LYS A 389 -7.33 7.57 -13.67
CA LYS A 389 -7.02 8.93 -13.25
C LYS A 389 -7.85 9.99 -13.97
N LYS A 390 -8.27 9.73 -15.22
CA LYS A 390 -8.95 10.70 -16.07
C LYS A 390 -10.22 11.24 -15.40
N PRO A 391 -10.38 12.57 -15.23
CA PRO A 391 -11.58 13.13 -14.60
C PRO A 391 -12.81 13.03 -15.50
N LEU A 392 -13.99 13.05 -14.87
CA LEU A 392 -15.26 13.10 -15.59
C LEU A 392 -15.79 14.54 -15.52
N GLU A 393 -16.00 15.14 -16.68
CA GLU A 393 -16.57 16.48 -16.84
C GLU A 393 -15.91 17.58 -15.98
N UNK A 394 -14.66 17.32 -15.56
CA UNK A 394 -13.91 18.19 -14.83
C UNK A 394 -14.33 18.38 -13.44
N LYS A 395 -15.38 17.66 -13.05
CA LYS A 395 -15.95 17.84 -11.70
C LYS A 395 -15.91 16.58 -10.83
N VAL A 396 -15.64 15.38 -11.42
CA VAL A 396 -15.38 14.15 -10.67
C VAL A 396 -13.94 13.71 -10.89
N UNK A 397 -12.97 13.87 -9.86
CA UNK A 397 -11.69 13.59 -9.90
C UNK A 397 -11.42 12.32 -9.26
N PHE A 398 -10.35 11.69 -9.64
CA PHE A 398 -9.92 10.39 -9.06
C PHE A 398 -8.46 10.49 -8.67
N ALA A 399 -8.10 10.04 -7.46
CA ALA A 399 -6.71 9.97 -6.97
C ALA A 399 -6.53 8.77 -6.05
N GLY A 400 -5.30 8.42 -5.77
CA GLY A 400 -4.92 7.27 -4.95
C GLY A 400 -3.80 6.50 -5.61
N GLU A 401 -3.25 5.49 -4.92
CA GLU A 401 -2.08 4.74 -5.41
C GLU A 401 -2.34 4.05 -6.75
N ALA A 402 -3.58 3.71 -7.05
CA ALA A 402 -3.93 3.01 -8.29
C ALA A 402 -3.83 3.91 -9.52
N THR A 403 -3.84 5.24 -9.36
CA THR A 403 -3.76 6.24 -10.42
C THR A 403 -2.34 6.73 -10.76
N UNK A 404 -1.35 6.33 -10.13
CA UNK A 404 -0.09 6.71 -10.31
C UNK A 404 0.61 5.71 -11.08
N ASN A 405 1.31 5.94 -12.07
CA ASN A 405 2.10 4.99 -12.85
C ASN A 405 3.42 4.64 -12.17
N UNK A 406 4.17 5.23 -12.11
CA UNK A 406 5.42 4.97 -11.66
C UNK A 406 5.56 4.62 -10.27
N THR A 407 4.60 5.14 -9.52
CA THR A 407 4.61 4.93 -8.06
C THR A 407 3.38 4.12 -7.55
N UNK A 408 2.78 3.29 -8.31
CA UNK A 408 1.77 2.49 -8.05
C UNK A 408 1.96 1.78 -6.84
N GLY A 409 0.92 1.66 -6.05
CA GLY A 409 0.92 0.83 -4.86
C GLY A 409 1.63 1.42 -3.64
N THR A 410 2.03 2.66 -3.70
CA THR A 410 2.84 3.26 -2.63
C THR A 410 2.16 4.44 -1.94
N CYS A 411 2.61 4.71 -0.71
CA CYS A 411 2.16 5.89 0.07
C CYS A 411 2.47 7.20 -0.65
N HIS A 412 3.69 7.33 -1.19
CA HIS A 412 4.06 8.57 -1.88
C HIS A 412 3.35 8.71 -3.23
N GLY A 413 3.03 7.58 -3.89
CA GLY A 413 2.17 7.61 -5.08
C GLY A 413 0.79 8.18 -4.76
N ALA A 414 0.21 7.74 -3.65
CA ALA A 414 -1.08 8.29 -3.17
C ALA A 414 -0.95 9.79 -2.87
N TYR A 415 0.12 10.20 -2.19
CA TYR A 415 0.41 11.62 -1.89
C TYR A 415 0.50 12.44 -3.18
N ILE A 416 1.30 11.99 -4.13
CA ILE A 416 1.52 12.68 -5.41
C ILE A 416 0.20 12.79 -6.19
N SER A 417 -0.58 11.71 -6.23
CA SER A 417 -1.86 11.71 -6.96
C SER A 417 -2.86 12.67 -6.33
N GLY A 418 -2.94 12.74 -5.01
CA GLY A 418 -3.79 13.69 -4.28
C GLY A 418 -3.41 15.12 -4.61
N ASN A 419 -2.13 15.43 -4.58
CA ASN A 419 -1.63 16.75 -4.96
C ASN A 419 -1.94 17.10 -6.43
N UNK A 420 -1.83 16.17 -7.26
CA UNK A 420 -2.00 16.32 -8.56
C UNK A 420 -3.35 16.59 -8.89
N ALA A 421 -4.33 15.93 -8.21
CA ALA A 421 -5.78 16.11 -8.37
C ALA A 421 -6.27 17.45 -7.78
N ALA A 422 -5.78 17.79 -6.62
CA ALA A 422 -6.11 19.10 -6.01
C ALA A 422 -5.67 20.28 -6.86
N UNK A 423 -4.62 20.21 -7.36
CA UNK A 423 -4.12 21.14 -8.15
C UNK A 423 -4.89 21.32 -9.33
N LYS A 424 -5.37 20.26 -9.97
CA LYS A 424 -6.28 20.30 -11.13
C LYS A 424 -7.64 20.92 -10.78
N ILE A 425 -8.23 20.49 -9.70
CA ILE A 425 -9.50 21.06 -9.20
C ILE A 425 -9.40 22.59 -9.04
N ILE A 426 -8.34 23.07 -8.44
CA ILE A 426 -8.12 24.51 -8.29
C ILE A 426 -8.08 25.24 -9.65
N UNK A 427 -7.59 24.60 -10.45
CA UNK A 427 -7.50 25.04 -11.70
C UNK A 427 -8.79 25.11 -12.38
N ASP A 428 -9.59 24.13 -12.27
CA ASP A 428 -10.93 24.03 -12.89
C ASP A 428 -11.97 24.99 -12.24
N LEU A 429 -11.84 25.22 -10.94
CA LEU A 429 -12.72 26.15 -10.20
C LEU A 429 -12.49 27.63 -10.53
N LYS A 430 -11.33 27.99 -11.02
CA LYS A 430 -10.98 29.38 -11.37
C LYS A 430 -11.39 29.77 -12.82
N ASN A 431 -11.68 28.77 -13.65
CA ASN A 431 -12.12 28.95 -15.04
C ASN A 431 -13.65 28.92 -15.17
#